data_baf36bf2e0717ebaffd7cb6871952cb5
#
_entry.id   baf36bf2e0717ebaffd7cb6871952cb5
#
_cell.length_a   1.000
_cell.length_b   1.000
_cell.length_c   1.000
_cell.angle_alpha   90.00
_cell.angle_beta   90.00
_cell.angle_gamma   90.00
#
_symmetry.space_group_name_H-M   'P 1'
#
loop_
_entity.id
_entity.type
_entity.pdbx_description
1 polymer ?
#
loop_
_entity_poly.entity_id
_entity_poly.type
_entity_poly.pdbx_seq_one_letter_code
_entity_poly.pdbx_strand_id
1 'polypeptide(L)'
;GKWIFCKHRERDTYEVPGGHRESGEDILSTAKRELMEETGATDFTIKPICVYSVKGKTRVSESIDDETFGMLFFADVFSFEEIHSEIEKILIKDDLVENWTYPLIQPKLIEEAKNRGYL
;
A
#
# COMPACT_ATOMS: atom_id res chain seq x y z
N GLY A 1 -14.02 10.10 -5.13
CA GLY A 1 -13.10 9.77 -4.12
C GLY A 1 -11.71 10.39 -4.27
N LYS A 2 -11.02 10.35 -3.17
CA LYS A 2 -9.65 10.84 -3.09
C LYS A 2 -8.70 9.69 -2.81
N TRP A 3 -7.45 9.86 -3.23
CA TRP A 3 -6.38 8.89 -3.03
C TRP A 3 -5.64 9.18 -1.73
N ILE A 4 -5.20 8.12 -1.05
CA ILE A 4 -4.38 8.23 0.16
C ILE A 4 -3.00 7.69 -0.12
N PHE A 5 -1.98 8.53 0.11
CA PHE A 5 -0.58 8.15 -0.05
C PHE A 5 0.17 8.38 1.25
N CYS A 6 1.24 7.63 1.45
CA CYS A 6 2.10 7.73 2.62
C CYS A 6 3.48 8.24 2.24
N LYS A 7 4.10 9.01 3.14
CA LYS A 7 5.50 9.43 3.02
C LYS A 7 6.25 8.99 4.27
N HIS A 8 7.26 8.14 4.09
CA HIS A 8 8.17 7.79 5.16
C HIS A 8 9.08 8.96 5.51
N ARG A 9 9.52 9.03 6.78
CA ARG A 9 10.34 10.15 7.28
C ARG A 9 11.65 10.33 6.54
N GLU A 10 12.24 9.24 6.05
CA GLU A 10 13.55 9.24 5.38
C GLU A 10 13.49 9.31 3.87
N ARG A 11 12.30 9.50 3.28
CA ARG A 11 12.10 9.53 1.83
C ARG A 11 11.34 10.76 1.40
N ASP A 12 11.67 11.28 0.20
CA ASP A 12 10.95 12.39 -0.43
C ASP A 12 9.92 11.92 -1.45
N THR A 13 9.56 10.65 -1.40
CA THR A 13 8.65 10.00 -2.33
C THR A 13 7.42 9.46 -1.60
N TYR A 14 6.39 9.16 -2.38
CA TYR A 14 5.10 8.70 -1.87
C TYR A 14 4.80 7.28 -2.30
N GLU A 15 4.00 6.59 -1.51
CA GLU A 15 3.60 5.21 -1.77
C GLU A 15 2.20 4.94 -1.23
N VAL A 16 1.54 3.92 -1.77
CA VAL A 16 0.28 3.44 -1.19
C VAL A 16 0.61 2.66 0.09
N PRO A 17 -0.30 2.63 1.09
CA PRO A 17 -0.07 1.87 2.31
C PRO A 17 0.19 0.39 2.01
N GLY A 18 1.12 -0.20 2.74
CA GLY A 18 1.43 -1.61 2.61
C GLY A 18 2.60 -2.02 3.47
N GLY A 19 2.81 -3.31 3.57
CA GLY A 19 3.89 -3.89 4.34
C GLY A 19 3.90 -5.40 4.27
N HIS A 20 4.76 -6.01 5.08
CA HIS A 20 4.98 -7.44 5.07
C HIS A 20 4.17 -8.15 6.14
N ARG A 21 3.70 -9.34 5.80
CA ARG A 21 2.99 -10.21 6.72
C ARG A 21 3.94 -10.66 7.85
N GLU A 22 3.48 -10.55 9.08
CA GLU A 22 4.18 -11.06 10.25
C GLU A 22 3.86 -12.54 10.47
N SER A 23 4.71 -13.24 11.23
CA SER A 23 4.51 -14.65 11.54
C SER A 23 3.16 -14.89 12.23
N GLY A 24 2.40 -15.85 11.73
CA GLY A 24 1.09 -16.19 12.30
C GLY A 24 -0.06 -15.27 11.86
N GLU A 25 0.23 -14.25 11.08
CA GLU A 25 -0.75 -13.28 10.60
C GLU A 25 -1.32 -13.70 9.24
N ASP A 26 -2.64 -13.66 9.04
CA ASP A 26 -3.21 -13.84 7.71
C ASP A 26 -3.08 -12.54 6.90
N ILE A 27 -3.21 -12.65 5.58
CA ILE A 27 -2.92 -11.51 4.70
C ILE A 27 -3.93 -10.36 4.85
N LEU A 28 -5.18 -10.66 5.18
CA LEU A 28 -6.19 -9.61 5.43
C LEU A 28 -5.86 -8.85 6.71
N SER A 29 -5.44 -9.55 7.77
CA SER A 29 -5.00 -8.91 9.01
C SER A 29 -3.78 -8.04 8.80
N THR A 30 -2.84 -8.48 7.96
CA THR A 30 -1.68 -7.67 7.54
C THR A 30 -2.14 -6.38 6.87
N ALA A 31 -3.04 -6.47 5.91
CA ALA A 31 -3.53 -5.31 5.17
C ALA A 31 -4.21 -4.30 6.09
N LYS A 32 -5.06 -4.77 6.99
CA LYS A 32 -5.74 -3.92 7.97
C LYS A 32 -4.75 -3.24 8.92
N ARG A 33 -3.79 -4.01 9.45
CA ARG A 33 -2.77 -3.48 10.36
C ARG A 33 -1.93 -2.42 9.69
N GLU A 34 -1.42 -2.68 8.50
CA GLU A 34 -0.60 -1.72 7.75
C GLU A 34 -1.39 -0.46 7.38
N LEU A 35 -2.66 -0.61 6.99
CA LEU A 35 -3.51 0.54 6.71
C LEU A 35 -3.67 1.42 7.95
N MET A 36 -3.93 0.81 9.10
CA MET A 36 -4.07 1.54 10.37
C MET A 36 -2.77 2.20 10.82
N GLU A 37 -1.65 1.47 10.74
CA GLU A 37 -0.33 1.98 11.17
C GLU A 37 0.17 3.11 10.28
N GLU A 38 -0.01 2.98 8.97
CA GLU A 38 0.57 3.92 8.01
C GLU A 38 -0.32 5.11 7.66
N THR A 39 -1.62 5.03 7.90
CA THR A 39 -2.54 6.14 7.60
C THR A 39 -3.29 6.67 8.80
N GLY A 40 -3.33 5.94 9.90
CA GLY A 40 -4.18 6.28 11.04
C GLY A 40 -5.65 5.96 10.82
N ALA A 41 -6.00 5.18 9.80
CA ALA A 41 -7.38 4.82 9.50
C ALA A 41 -8.03 4.09 10.68
N THR A 42 -9.24 4.52 11.07
CA THR A 42 -9.99 3.93 12.19
C THR A 42 -11.31 3.34 11.76
N ASP A 43 -11.93 3.89 10.74
CA ASP A 43 -13.20 3.41 10.20
C ASP A 43 -13.03 3.23 8.70
N PHE A 44 -13.11 1.99 8.24
CA PHE A 44 -12.89 1.66 6.84
C PHE A 44 -13.51 0.31 6.46
N THR A 45 -13.75 0.14 5.16
CA THR A 45 -14.05 -1.16 4.56
C THR A 45 -12.86 -1.59 3.73
N ILE A 46 -12.60 -2.88 3.62
CA ILE A 46 -11.48 -3.44 2.86
C ILE A 46 -11.89 -4.72 2.16
N LYS A 47 -11.50 -4.88 0.90
CA LYS A 47 -11.77 -6.07 0.08
C LYS A 47 -10.55 -6.48 -0.70
N PRO A 48 -10.30 -7.79 -0.87
CA PRO A 48 -9.22 -8.25 -1.75
C PRO A 48 -9.57 -8.03 -3.22
N ILE A 49 -8.56 -7.63 -3.99
CA ILE A 49 -8.69 -7.47 -5.45
C ILE A 49 -8.03 -8.65 -6.16
N CYS A 50 -6.72 -8.85 -5.94
CA CYS A 50 -5.96 -9.89 -6.62
C CYS A 50 -4.62 -10.16 -5.92
N VAL A 51 -4.05 -11.32 -6.25
CA VAL A 51 -2.66 -11.64 -5.91
C VAL A 51 -1.78 -11.12 -7.04
N TYR A 52 -0.63 -10.56 -6.70
CA TYR A 52 0.37 -10.13 -7.67
C TYR A 52 1.75 -10.65 -7.28
N SER A 53 2.67 -10.62 -8.21
CA SER A 53 4.06 -10.99 -7.94
C SER A 53 5.02 -9.89 -8.42
N VAL A 54 6.17 -9.81 -7.75
CA VAL A 54 7.27 -8.94 -8.13
C VAL A 54 8.50 -9.81 -8.28
N LYS A 55 9.11 -9.77 -9.46
CA LYS A 55 10.32 -10.52 -9.75
C LYS A 55 11.52 -9.59 -9.68
N GLY A 56 12.59 -10.06 -9.01
CA GLY A 56 13.81 -9.32 -8.86
C GLY A 56 14.12 -8.98 -7.40
N LYS A 57 15.09 -8.09 -7.20
CA LYS A 57 15.52 -7.68 -5.86
C LYS A 57 14.45 -6.82 -5.18
N THR A 58 14.15 -7.18 -3.94
CA THR A 58 13.23 -6.44 -3.07
C THR A 58 13.85 -6.31 -1.68
N ARG A 59 13.12 -5.74 -0.72
CA ARG A 59 13.57 -5.68 0.68
C ARG A 59 13.78 -7.04 1.31
N VAL A 60 13.05 -8.07 0.86
CA VAL A 60 13.05 -9.41 1.43
C VAL A 60 13.74 -10.42 0.52
N SER A 61 14.21 -9.99 -0.65
CA SER A 61 14.74 -10.86 -1.69
C SER A 61 15.95 -10.20 -2.34
N GLU A 62 17.09 -10.87 -2.32
CA GLU A 62 18.37 -10.32 -2.80
C GLU A 62 18.74 -10.74 -4.22
N SER A 63 18.06 -11.76 -4.75
CA SER A 63 18.33 -12.27 -6.09
C SER A 63 17.40 -11.64 -7.15
N ILE A 64 17.97 -11.34 -8.32
CA ILE A 64 17.20 -10.85 -9.47
C ILE A 64 16.21 -11.90 -10.00
N ASP A 65 16.46 -13.19 -9.71
CA ASP A 65 15.60 -14.29 -10.13
C ASP A 65 14.50 -14.62 -9.11
N ASP A 66 14.54 -14.01 -7.93
CA ASP A 66 13.55 -14.22 -6.91
C ASP A 66 12.21 -13.60 -7.31
N GLU A 67 11.12 -14.28 -6.91
CA GLU A 67 9.76 -13.80 -7.10
C GLU A 67 9.08 -13.74 -5.74
N THR A 68 8.55 -12.56 -5.41
CA THR A 68 7.80 -12.34 -4.18
C THR A 68 6.34 -12.07 -4.51
N PHE A 69 5.45 -12.52 -3.64
CA PHE A 69 4.00 -12.41 -3.85
C PHE A 69 3.39 -11.43 -2.87
N GLY A 70 2.40 -10.72 -3.34
CA GLY A 70 1.61 -9.82 -2.52
C GLY A 70 0.14 -9.93 -2.88
N MET A 71 -0.70 -9.32 -2.05
CA MET A 71 -2.12 -9.23 -2.31
C MET A 71 -2.54 -7.77 -2.34
N LEU A 72 -3.23 -7.39 -3.39
CA LEU A 72 -3.77 -6.05 -3.56
C LEU A 72 -5.17 -5.98 -2.96
N PHE A 73 -5.43 -4.96 -2.17
CA PHE A 73 -6.73 -4.69 -1.56
C PHE A 73 -7.25 -3.34 -1.99
N PHE A 74 -8.57 -3.22 -1.99
CA PHE A 74 -9.27 -1.94 -2.11
C PHE A 74 -9.86 -1.57 -0.75
N ALA A 75 -9.60 -0.35 -0.29
CA ALA A 75 -10.14 0.14 0.97
C ALA A 75 -10.79 1.51 0.81
N ASP A 76 -11.98 1.66 1.41
CA ASP A 76 -12.62 2.96 1.60
C ASP A 76 -12.41 3.37 3.05
N VAL A 77 -11.81 4.53 3.28
CA VAL A 77 -11.51 5.03 4.63
C VAL A 77 -12.39 6.22 4.96
N PHE A 78 -13.08 6.15 6.09
CA PHE A 78 -14.07 7.13 6.51
C PHE A 78 -13.60 8.02 7.66
N SER A 79 -12.65 7.56 8.46
CA SER A 79 -12.08 8.36 9.54
C SER A 79 -10.64 7.97 9.85
N PHE A 80 -9.91 8.90 10.46
CA PHE A 80 -8.49 8.78 10.76
C PHE A 80 -8.20 9.23 12.20
N GLU A 81 -7.13 8.71 12.78
CA GLU A 81 -6.53 9.21 14.01
C GLU A 81 -5.07 9.58 13.74
N GLU A 82 -4.37 10.09 14.75
CA GLU A 82 -2.97 10.47 14.63
C GLU A 82 -2.07 9.27 14.34
N ILE A 83 -1.08 9.47 13.45
CA ILE A 83 -0.13 8.44 13.05
C ILE A 83 1.01 8.36 14.09
N HIS A 84 1.33 7.13 14.54
CA HIS A 84 2.41 6.85 15.48
C HIS A 84 3.41 5.83 14.92
N SER A 85 3.82 5.99 13.67
CA SER A 85 4.72 5.07 12.97
C SER A 85 5.90 5.81 12.34
N GLU A 86 6.66 5.11 11.49
CA GLU A 86 7.73 5.71 10.69
C GLU A 86 7.21 6.60 9.55
N ILE A 87 5.91 6.73 9.42
CA ILE A 87 5.29 7.61 8.41
C ILE A 87 5.30 9.05 8.92
N GLU A 88 5.90 9.95 8.16
CA GLU A 88 5.92 11.37 8.48
C GLU A 88 4.55 12.00 8.30
N LYS A 89 3.89 11.68 7.19
CA LYS A 89 2.56 12.24 6.87
C LYS A 89 1.83 11.39 5.84
N ILE A 90 0.52 11.58 5.79
CA ILE A 90 -0.29 11.10 4.67
C ILE A 90 -0.61 12.29 3.76
N LEU A 91 -0.89 11.96 2.50
CA LEU A 91 -1.33 12.92 1.50
C LEU A 91 -2.64 12.42 0.92
N ILE A 92 -3.67 13.25 0.98
CA ILE A 92 -4.98 12.94 0.41
C ILE A 92 -5.18 13.85 -0.80
N LYS A 93 -5.26 13.24 -2.00
CA LYS A 93 -5.31 13.98 -3.27
C LYS A 93 -6.42 13.49 -4.17
N ASP A 94 -6.86 14.38 -5.05
CA ASP A 94 -7.80 14.02 -6.13
C ASP A 94 -7.11 13.24 -7.25
N ASP A 95 -5.82 13.48 -7.45
CA ASP A 95 -5.01 12.85 -8.49
C ASP A 95 -3.90 11.98 -7.92
N LEU A 96 -3.28 11.16 -8.77
CA LEU A 96 -2.13 10.36 -8.39
C LEU A 96 -0.89 11.22 -8.21
N VAL A 97 0.05 10.75 -7.40
CA VAL A 97 1.35 11.39 -7.23
C VAL A 97 2.24 11.11 -8.45
N GLU A 98 3.27 11.94 -8.64
CA GLU A 98 4.25 11.77 -9.71
C GLU A 98 5.57 11.18 -9.18
N ASN A 99 5.88 11.45 -7.90
CA ASN A 99 7.13 11.03 -7.25
C ASN A 99 6.92 9.77 -6.41
N TRP A 100 6.76 8.66 -7.07
CA TRP A 100 6.55 7.35 -6.45
C TRP A 100 7.82 6.79 -5.80
N THR A 101 7.68 6.16 -4.63
CA THR A 101 8.75 5.34 -4.04
C THR A 101 9.00 4.09 -4.89
N TYR A 102 7.93 3.51 -5.43
CA TYR A 102 7.99 2.29 -6.26
C TYR A 102 7.35 2.54 -7.64
N PRO A 103 8.02 3.31 -8.52
CA PRO A 103 7.41 3.72 -9.80
C PRO A 103 7.16 2.60 -10.80
N LEU A 104 7.84 1.45 -10.65
CA LEU A 104 7.67 0.31 -11.55
C LEU A 104 6.60 -0.66 -11.08
N ILE A 105 6.09 -0.49 -9.85
CA ILE A 105 5.16 -1.44 -9.22
C ILE A 105 3.79 -0.82 -8.95
N GLN A 106 3.76 0.23 -8.14
CA GLN A 106 2.49 0.76 -7.62
C GLN A 106 1.57 1.39 -8.67
N PRO A 107 2.06 2.14 -9.66
CA PRO A 107 1.18 2.61 -10.74
C PRO A 107 0.50 1.47 -11.50
N LYS A 108 1.18 0.35 -11.67
CA LYS A 108 0.62 -0.84 -12.33
C LYS A 108 -0.46 -1.51 -11.49
N LEU A 109 -0.29 -1.53 -10.16
CA LEU A 109 -1.31 -2.06 -9.26
C LEU A 109 -2.59 -1.21 -9.31
N ILE A 110 -2.45 0.10 -9.38
CA ILE A 110 -3.59 1.01 -9.52
C ILE A 110 -4.30 0.80 -10.86
N GLU A 111 -3.55 0.64 -11.94
CA GLU A 111 -4.12 0.36 -13.26
C GLU A 111 -4.93 -0.95 -13.24
N GLU A 112 -4.40 -1.99 -12.59
CA GLU A 112 -5.10 -3.26 -12.46
C GLU A 112 -6.40 -3.12 -11.66
N ALA A 113 -6.39 -2.33 -10.59
CA ALA A 113 -7.59 -2.06 -9.81
C ALA A 113 -8.66 -1.33 -10.65
N LYS A 114 -8.24 -0.39 -11.50
CA LYS A 114 -9.15 0.29 -12.44
C LYS A 114 -9.73 -0.70 -13.45
N ASN A 115 -8.89 -1.55 -14.04
CA ASN A 115 -9.31 -2.54 -15.02
C ASN A 115 -10.31 -3.54 -14.46
N ARG A 116 -10.29 -3.79 -13.17
CA ARG A 116 -11.20 -4.68 -12.47
C ARG A 116 -12.45 -3.96 -11.92
N GLY A 117 -12.58 -2.67 -12.17
CA GLY A 117 -13.77 -1.90 -11.82
C GLY A 117 -13.83 -1.38 -10.39
N TYR A 118 -12.73 -1.36 -9.65
CA TYR A 118 -12.69 -0.84 -8.28
C TYR A 118 -12.52 0.67 -8.20
N LEU A 119 -12.07 1.28 -9.29
CA LEU A 119 -11.76 2.72 -9.31
C LEU A 119 -12.44 3.42 -10.48
#